data_5047b9bf4a9af03cb1e3521b1eaf15a2
#
_entry.id   5047b9bf4a9af03cb1e3521b1eaf15a2
#
_cell.length_a   1.000
_cell.length_b   1.000
_cell.length_c   1.000
_cell.angle_alpha   90.00
_cell.angle_beta   90.00
_cell.angle_gamma   90.00
#
_symmetry.space_group_name_H-M   'P 1'
#
loop_
_entity.id
_entity.type
_entity.pdbx_description
1 polymer ?
#
loop_
_entity_poly.entity_id
_entity_poly.type
_entity_poly.pdbx_seq_one_letter_code
_entity_poly.pdbx_strand_id
1 'polypeptide(L)'
;MNYRRLELIYENPLASEADVANFVMEGSAEIAFPEGRMRMWNRMDESAGQAANFVFWCREHFPDDIEISWDFYPIREPGLCMLFFAADGCGGTDLFDPRLAKREGIYKQYHSGDINALHVSYFRRKAVKERAFHVCNLRKSRGFHLVMQGADPIPGVADSIGPYHICVVKSGADVQFGINQLTLFHWRDDGI
;
A
#
# COMPACT_ATOMS: atom_id res chain seq x y z
N MET A 1 -7.45 -6.92 -16.62
CA MET A 1 -8.51 -6.15 -15.92
C MET A 1 -9.49 -5.63 -16.95
N ASN A 2 -10.79 -5.74 -16.70
CA ASN A 2 -11.83 -5.33 -17.68
C ASN A 2 -12.62 -4.14 -17.14
N TYR A 3 -12.08 -2.92 -17.36
CA TYR A 3 -12.69 -1.65 -16.97
C TYR A 3 -12.32 -0.57 -17.99
N ARG A 4 -13.04 0.54 -17.99
CA ARG A 4 -12.78 1.69 -18.86
C ARG A 4 -12.13 2.80 -18.05
N ARG A 5 -10.89 3.16 -18.42
CA ARG A 5 -10.25 4.40 -17.95
C ARG A 5 -10.97 5.61 -18.53
N LEU A 6 -11.19 6.61 -17.69
CA LEU A 6 -11.87 7.85 -18.09
C LEU A 6 -10.90 9.02 -18.16
N GLU A 7 -10.41 9.48 -17.03
CA GLU A 7 -9.62 10.69 -16.89
C GLU A 7 -8.43 10.46 -15.97
N LEU A 8 -7.27 11.05 -16.28
CA LEU A 8 -6.14 11.13 -15.36
C LEU A 8 -6.39 12.33 -14.41
N ILE A 9 -6.64 12.04 -13.15
CA ILE A 9 -6.98 13.06 -12.14
C ILE A 9 -5.79 13.45 -11.25
N TYR A 10 -4.77 12.62 -11.20
CA TYR A 10 -3.56 12.85 -10.41
C TYR A 10 -2.38 12.11 -11.02
N GLU A 11 -1.27 12.79 -11.11
CA GLU A 11 0.03 12.23 -11.48
C GLU A 11 1.10 12.83 -10.58
N ASN A 12 2.02 11.99 -10.09
CA ASN A 12 3.14 12.43 -9.28
C ASN A 12 4.38 11.63 -9.68
N PRO A 13 5.45 12.28 -10.13
CA PRO A 13 6.66 11.58 -10.56
C PRO A 13 7.42 10.94 -9.40
N LEU A 14 7.18 11.37 -8.15
CA LEU A 14 7.90 10.91 -6.95
C LEU A 14 9.43 11.02 -7.14
N ALA A 15 9.88 12.12 -7.76
CA ALA A 15 11.26 12.31 -8.21
C ALA A 15 12.08 13.22 -7.30
N SER A 16 11.42 13.96 -6.41
CA SER A 16 12.04 14.96 -5.54
C SER A 16 11.27 15.17 -4.24
N GLU A 17 11.88 15.85 -3.27
CA GLU A 17 11.22 16.25 -2.02
C GLU A 17 9.99 17.15 -2.28
N ALA A 18 10.03 17.97 -3.33
CA ALA A 18 8.91 18.83 -3.68
C ALA A 18 7.66 18.04 -4.07
N ASP A 19 7.83 16.90 -4.70
CA ASP A 19 6.72 16.04 -5.16
C ASP A 19 5.94 15.41 -3.98
N VAL A 20 6.57 15.31 -2.83
CA VAL A 20 5.99 14.70 -1.62
C VAL A 20 5.87 15.66 -0.44
N ALA A 21 5.99 16.96 -0.69
CA ALA A 21 5.98 17.98 0.35
C ALA A 21 4.68 18.01 1.18
N ASN A 22 3.55 17.59 0.60
CA ASN A 22 2.25 17.48 1.27
C ASN A 22 1.96 16.08 1.83
N PHE A 23 2.88 15.12 1.69
CA PHE A 23 2.67 13.78 2.23
C PHE A 23 2.93 13.76 3.74
N VAL A 24 2.31 12.82 4.44
CA VAL A 24 2.41 12.66 5.90
C VAL A 24 3.08 11.34 6.23
N MET A 25 4.18 11.42 6.98
CA MET A 25 4.88 10.26 7.52
C MET A 25 4.30 9.87 8.88
N GLU A 26 3.89 8.62 9.01
CA GLU A 26 3.56 7.97 10.27
C GLU A 26 4.56 6.83 10.53
N GLY A 27 5.24 6.87 11.66
CA GLY A 27 6.37 6.00 11.96
C GLY A 27 7.73 6.65 11.67
N SER A 28 8.79 5.83 11.59
CA SER A 28 10.16 6.31 11.43
C SER A 28 10.80 5.72 10.17
N ALA A 29 10.87 6.54 9.12
CA ALA A 29 11.47 6.17 7.84
C ALA A 29 12.37 7.28 7.29
N GLU A 30 13.19 6.90 6.34
CA GLU A 30 13.92 7.82 5.47
C GLU A 30 13.36 7.74 4.07
N ILE A 31 13.40 8.90 3.39
CA ILE A 31 13.01 9.04 2.00
C ILE A 31 14.16 9.72 1.28
N ALA A 32 14.55 9.20 0.13
CA ALA A 32 15.51 9.81 -0.76
C ALA A 32 15.07 9.63 -2.22
N PHE A 33 15.69 10.36 -3.12
CA PHE A 33 15.31 10.39 -4.54
C PHE A 33 16.50 10.09 -5.47
N PRO A 34 17.20 8.95 -5.28
CA PRO A 34 18.29 8.59 -6.16
C PRO A 34 17.78 8.45 -7.60
N GLU A 35 18.49 9.07 -8.53
CA GLU A 35 18.15 9.04 -9.97
C GLU A 35 16.72 9.51 -10.28
N GLY A 36 16.17 10.44 -9.45
CA GLY A 36 14.80 10.93 -9.62
C GLY A 36 13.73 9.89 -9.35
N ARG A 37 13.95 8.98 -8.38
CA ARG A 37 12.98 7.97 -7.95
C ARG A 37 12.87 7.95 -6.45
N MET A 38 11.66 7.95 -5.92
CA MET A 38 11.44 7.86 -4.48
C MET A 38 11.88 6.50 -3.95
N ARG A 39 12.82 6.53 -3.03
CA ARG A 39 13.24 5.39 -2.24
C ARG A 39 12.84 5.58 -0.79
N MET A 40 12.20 4.58 -0.20
CA MET A 40 11.77 4.59 1.19
C MET A 40 12.39 3.42 1.94
N TRP A 41 12.84 3.64 3.17
CA TRP A 41 13.28 2.58 4.08
C TRP A 41 13.09 2.98 5.54
N ASN A 42 12.92 1.99 6.39
CA ASN A 42 12.82 2.21 7.83
C ASN A 42 14.16 2.66 8.42
N ARG A 43 14.11 3.56 9.41
CA ARG A 43 15.29 4.00 10.18
C ARG A 43 15.70 3.04 11.26
N MET A 44 14.77 2.29 11.77
CA MET A 44 14.98 1.38 12.90
C MET A 44 15.45 0.02 12.40
N ASP A 45 16.26 -0.65 13.22
CA ASP A 45 16.64 -2.03 13.00
C ASP A 45 15.42 -2.95 13.00
N GLU A 46 15.48 -4.04 12.23
CA GLU A 46 14.37 -5.01 12.12
C GLU A 46 14.04 -5.71 13.43
N SER A 47 14.97 -5.74 14.40
CA SER A 47 14.73 -6.25 15.76
C SER A 47 13.70 -5.42 16.54
N ALA A 48 13.47 -4.16 16.14
CA ALA A 48 12.40 -3.33 16.68
C ALA A 48 10.98 -3.82 16.28
N GLY A 49 10.88 -4.82 15.41
CA GLY A 49 9.64 -5.43 15.00
C GLY A 49 8.68 -4.44 14.33
N GLN A 50 7.46 -4.33 14.83
CA GLN A 50 6.46 -3.42 14.24
C GLN A 50 6.78 -1.93 14.43
N ALA A 51 7.59 -1.55 15.40
CA ALA A 51 8.04 -0.17 15.56
C ALA A 51 8.93 0.31 14.40
N ALA A 52 9.52 -0.62 13.66
CA ALA A 52 10.26 -0.31 12.44
C ALA A 52 9.38 -0.08 11.19
N ASN A 53 8.07 -0.33 11.27
CA ASN A 53 7.17 -0.06 10.17
C ASN A 53 6.87 1.45 10.06
N PHE A 54 6.45 1.86 8.89
CA PHE A 54 6.00 3.22 8.62
C PHE A 54 4.89 3.21 7.57
N VAL A 55 4.13 4.30 7.52
CA VAL A 55 3.18 4.60 6.44
C VAL A 55 3.42 6.02 5.96
N PHE A 56 3.44 6.21 4.66
CA PHE A 56 3.64 7.50 4.01
C PHE A 56 2.40 7.83 3.18
N TRP A 57 1.58 8.74 3.68
CA TRP A 57 0.28 9.07 3.11
C TRP A 57 0.36 10.21 2.12
N CYS A 58 -0.19 10.02 0.92
CA CYS A 58 -0.61 11.13 0.07
C CYS A 58 -1.85 11.77 0.69
N ARG A 59 -1.86 13.10 0.83
CA ARG A 59 -2.99 13.84 1.43
C ARG A 59 -4.09 14.21 0.44
N GLU A 60 -3.91 13.94 -0.83
CA GLU A 60 -4.93 14.22 -1.82
C GLU A 60 -6.17 13.36 -1.60
N HIS A 61 -7.33 13.94 -1.86
CA HIS A 61 -8.60 13.24 -1.83
C HIS A 61 -8.92 12.70 -3.22
N PHE A 62 -9.24 11.43 -3.28
CA PHE A 62 -9.55 10.72 -4.51
C PHE A 62 -11.01 10.25 -4.52
N PRO A 63 -11.65 10.17 -5.71
CA PRO A 63 -13.00 9.61 -5.82
C PRO A 63 -13.01 8.12 -5.47
N ASP A 64 -14.20 7.61 -5.19
CA ASP A 64 -14.41 6.21 -4.82
C ASP A 64 -14.10 5.24 -5.99
N ASP A 65 -14.48 5.63 -7.20
CA ASP A 65 -14.17 4.87 -8.42
C ASP A 65 -12.84 5.34 -9.00
N ILE A 66 -11.79 4.53 -8.82
CA ILE A 66 -10.42 4.93 -9.14
C ILE A 66 -9.55 3.75 -9.57
N GLU A 67 -8.63 4.01 -10.49
CA GLU A 67 -7.43 3.22 -10.72
C GLU A 67 -6.23 3.92 -10.07
N ILE A 68 -5.46 3.17 -9.29
CA ILE A 68 -4.20 3.61 -8.68
C ILE A 68 -3.10 2.72 -9.25
N SER A 69 -2.09 3.31 -9.88
CA SER A 69 -0.97 2.54 -10.41
C SER A 69 0.37 3.20 -10.14
N TRP A 70 1.42 2.39 -10.03
CA TRP A 70 2.79 2.84 -9.84
C TRP A 70 3.79 1.78 -10.27
N ASP A 71 5.01 2.20 -10.51
CA ASP A 71 6.14 1.31 -10.76
C ASP A 71 6.89 1.02 -9.47
N PHE A 72 7.11 -0.26 -9.20
CA PHE A 72 7.77 -0.74 -8.00
C PHE A 72 9.09 -1.43 -8.32
N TYR A 73 10.13 -1.05 -7.58
CA TYR A 73 11.46 -1.65 -7.64
C TYR A 73 11.81 -2.27 -6.29
N PRO A 74 11.84 -3.59 -6.15
CA PRO A 74 12.34 -4.23 -4.94
C PRO A 74 13.86 -4.07 -4.89
N ILE A 75 14.39 -3.50 -3.78
CA ILE A 75 15.82 -3.20 -3.65
C ILE A 75 16.47 -3.85 -2.45
N ARG A 76 15.70 -4.40 -1.50
CA ARG A 76 16.23 -5.01 -0.29
C ARG A 76 15.24 -6.03 0.29
N GLU A 77 15.80 -7.09 0.89
CA GLU A 77 15.12 -8.01 1.80
C GLU A 77 15.84 -8.06 3.16
N PRO A 78 15.12 -8.34 4.26
CA PRO A 78 13.69 -8.62 4.32
C PRO A 78 12.83 -7.39 4.07
N GLY A 79 11.58 -7.58 3.64
CA GLY A 79 10.66 -6.50 3.34
C GLY A 79 9.22 -6.96 3.17
N LEU A 80 8.33 -5.99 3.24
CA LEU A 80 6.90 -6.14 2.98
C LEU A 80 6.37 -4.79 2.54
N CYS A 81 5.68 -4.75 1.41
CA CYS A 81 5.07 -3.55 0.88
C CYS A 81 3.55 -3.62 1.00
N MET A 82 2.93 -2.48 1.27
CA MET A 82 1.49 -2.32 1.35
C MET A 82 1.04 -1.02 0.68
N LEU A 83 -0.12 -1.07 0.03
CA LEU A 83 -0.91 0.10 -0.31
C LEU A 83 -2.16 0.11 0.55
N PHE A 84 -2.43 1.22 1.24
CA PHE A 84 -3.71 1.54 1.86
C PHE A 84 -4.49 2.45 0.91
N PHE A 85 -5.77 2.17 0.72
CA PHE A 85 -6.67 2.95 -0.14
C PHE A 85 -8.10 2.90 0.38
N ALA A 86 -8.98 3.75 -0.13
CA ALA A 86 -10.32 3.94 0.39
C ALA A 86 -10.30 4.11 1.93
N ALA A 87 -9.40 4.99 2.41
CA ALA A 87 -9.10 5.15 3.82
C ALA A 87 -9.77 6.40 4.39
N ASP A 88 -10.55 6.22 5.45
CA ASP A 88 -11.23 7.26 6.20
C ASP A 88 -11.11 7.01 7.70
N GLY A 89 -11.29 8.07 8.51
CA GLY A 89 -11.54 7.90 9.94
C GLY A 89 -12.89 7.21 10.20
N CYS A 90 -12.96 6.42 11.25
CA CYS A 90 -14.23 5.81 11.66
C CYS A 90 -15.32 6.87 11.87
N GLY A 91 -16.54 6.57 11.41
CA GLY A 91 -17.66 7.52 11.44
C GLY A 91 -17.65 8.53 10.28
N GLY A 92 -16.83 8.31 9.24
CA GLY A 92 -16.79 9.17 8.06
C GLY A 92 -16.04 10.48 8.28
N THR A 93 -15.11 10.50 9.25
CA THR A 93 -14.23 11.64 9.47
C THR A 93 -13.03 11.60 8.52
N ASP A 94 -12.38 12.74 8.32
CA ASP A 94 -11.14 12.79 7.56
C ASP A 94 -10.07 11.87 8.18
N LEU A 95 -9.25 11.23 7.34
CA LEU A 95 -8.17 10.33 7.77
C LEU A 95 -7.16 11.03 8.71
N PHE A 96 -7.00 12.33 8.56
CA PHE A 96 -6.08 13.16 9.34
C PHE A 96 -6.77 14.01 10.41
N ASP A 97 -8.02 13.69 10.76
CA ASP A 97 -8.73 14.39 11.83
C ASP A 97 -7.94 14.26 13.14
N PRO A 98 -7.61 15.36 13.81
CA PRO A 98 -6.80 15.35 15.03
C PRO A 98 -7.46 14.66 16.22
N ARG A 99 -8.75 14.33 16.11
CA ARG A 99 -9.49 13.55 17.13
C ARG A 99 -9.23 12.04 17.03
N LEU A 100 -8.71 11.56 15.89
CA LEU A 100 -8.32 10.17 15.74
C LEU A 100 -7.07 9.87 16.56
N ALA A 101 -6.94 8.63 17.02
CA ALA A 101 -5.76 8.18 17.72
C ALA A 101 -4.51 8.35 16.86
N LYS A 102 -3.43 8.83 17.47
CA LYS A 102 -2.14 8.99 16.77
C LYS A 102 -1.65 7.66 16.25
N ARG A 103 -1.24 7.63 14.99
CA ARG A 103 -0.64 6.48 14.32
C ARG A 103 0.87 6.70 14.14
N GLU A 104 1.63 5.65 14.33
CA GLU A 104 3.10 5.68 14.39
C GLU A 104 3.74 4.51 13.63
N GLY A 105 3.09 3.99 12.59
CA GLY A 105 3.59 2.89 11.79
C GLY A 105 3.27 1.50 12.34
N ILE A 106 2.77 1.38 13.57
CA ILE A 106 2.42 0.08 14.16
C ILE A 106 1.19 -0.49 13.47
N TYR A 107 1.32 -1.63 12.82
CA TYR A 107 0.30 -2.19 11.93
C TYR A 107 -1.08 -2.33 12.57
N LYS A 108 -1.16 -2.66 13.87
CA LYS A 108 -2.42 -2.75 14.61
C LYS A 108 -3.22 -1.44 14.58
N GLN A 109 -2.56 -0.29 14.52
CA GLN A 109 -3.21 1.02 14.47
C GLN A 109 -3.98 1.23 13.16
N TYR A 110 -3.61 0.52 12.09
CA TYR A 110 -4.22 0.64 10.75
C TYR A 110 -5.30 -0.41 10.49
N HIS A 111 -5.25 -1.56 11.13
CA HIS A 111 -6.24 -2.61 10.90
C HIS A 111 -7.26 -2.77 12.03
N SER A 112 -6.99 -2.26 13.23
CA SER A 112 -7.90 -2.39 14.39
C SER A 112 -8.03 -1.09 15.19
N GLY A 113 -7.48 0.03 14.67
CA GLY A 113 -7.60 1.37 15.23
C GLY A 113 -8.95 2.01 14.88
N ASP A 114 -8.92 3.31 14.70
CA ASP A 114 -10.09 4.14 14.44
C ASP A 114 -10.17 4.65 12.99
N ILE A 115 -9.56 3.91 12.07
CA ILE A 115 -9.71 4.14 10.63
C ILE A 115 -10.33 2.92 9.94
N ASN A 116 -11.06 3.18 8.86
CA ASN A 116 -11.47 2.20 7.89
C ASN A 116 -10.54 2.29 6.68
N ALA A 117 -10.15 1.17 6.10
CA ALA A 117 -9.34 1.15 4.90
C ALA A 117 -9.39 -0.21 4.22
N LEU A 118 -9.17 -0.23 2.94
CA LEU A 118 -8.70 -1.41 2.24
C LEU A 118 -7.18 -1.36 2.18
N HIS A 119 -6.52 -2.51 2.26
CA HIS A 119 -5.10 -2.56 2.01
C HIS A 119 -4.67 -3.85 1.35
N VAL A 120 -3.81 -3.71 0.37
CA VAL A 120 -3.18 -4.82 -0.33
C VAL A 120 -1.71 -4.92 0.08
N SER A 121 -1.26 -6.13 0.41
CA SER A 121 0.15 -6.42 0.66
C SER A 121 0.73 -7.23 -0.49
N TYR A 122 1.94 -6.86 -0.91
CA TYR A 122 2.69 -7.50 -1.99
C TYR A 122 4.18 -7.52 -1.62
N PHE A 123 5.00 -8.20 -2.39
CA PHE A 123 6.43 -8.40 -2.09
C PHE A 123 6.63 -8.80 -0.62
N ARG A 124 5.91 -9.82 -0.17
CA ARG A 124 5.91 -10.26 1.22
C ARG A 124 7.10 -11.15 1.49
N ARG A 125 8.18 -10.56 2.00
CA ARG A 125 9.48 -11.21 2.26
C ARG A 125 9.99 -10.98 3.69
N LYS A 126 9.11 -10.52 4.60
CA LYS A 126 9.50 -10.15 5.96
C LYS A 126 9.87 -11.36 6.81
N ALA A 127 9.10 -12.43 6.71
CA ALA A 127 9.33 -13.66 7.48
C ALA A 127 9.66 -14.83 6.55
N VAL A 128 10.41 -15.82 7.06
CA VAL A 128 10.83 -17.01 6.29
C VAL A 128 9.63 -17.73 5.65
N LYS A 129 8.53 -17.87 6.37
CA LYS A 129 7.28 -18.48 5.85
C LYS A 129 6.65 -17.69 4.68
N GLU A 130 6.84 -16.39 4.63
CA GLU A 130 6.32 -15.56 3.54
C GLU A 130 7.14 -15.70 2.25
N ARG A 131 8.40 -16.12 2.38
CA ARG A 131 9.26 -16.43 1.23
C ARG A 131 8.94 -17.76 0.59
N ALA A 132 8.32 -18.68 1.34
CA ALA A 132 7.91 -19.98 0.84
C ALA A 132 6.58 -19.93 0.05
N PHE A 133 5.70 -18.99 0.40
CA PHE A 133 4.36 -18.85 -0.19
C PHE A 133 4.17 -17.41 -0.67
N HIS A 134 4.51 -17.15 -1.91
CA HIS A 134 4.43 -15.82 -2.52
C HIS A 134 2.96 -15.45 -2.80
N VAL A 135 2.34 -14.75 -1.88
CA VAL A 135 0.94 -14.32 -1.98
C VAL A 135 0.77 -12.84 -1.70
N CYS A 136 -0.10 -12.21 -2.47
CA CYS A 136 -0.68 -10.91 -2.18
C CYS A 136 -1.95 -11.10 -1.35
N ASN A 137 -2.16 -10.24 -0.35
CA ASN A 137 -3.35 -10.28 0.49
C ASN A 137 -4.12 -8.97 0.36
N LEU A 138 -5.42 -9.04 0.13
CA LEU A 138 -6.34 -7.93 0.34
C LEU A 138 -6.99 -8.09 1.71
N ARG A 139 -6.96 -7.02 2.48
CA ARG A 139 -7.62 -6.97 3.78
C ARG A 139 -8.52 -5.75 3.87
N LYS A 140 -9.60 -5.90 4.65
CA LYS A 140 -10.52 -4.84 5.01
C LYS A 140 -10.35 -4.51 6.49
N SER A 141 -10.20 -3.25 6.79
CA SER A 141 -10.21 -2.64 8.11
C SER A 141 -11.49 -1.78 8.24
N ARG A 142 -12.00 -1.61 9.38
CA ARG A 142 -11.57 -2.03 10.70
C ARG A 142 -11.86 -3.53 10.91
N GLY A 143 -10.96 -4.28 11.59
CA GLY A 143 -11.22 -5.68 12.00
C GLY A 143 -10.23 -6.69 11.43
N PHE A 144 -9.28 -6.29 10.60
CA PHE A 144 -8.22 -7.16 10.06
C PHE A 144 -8.75 -8.33 9.19
N HIS A 145 -9.86 -8.13 8.49
CA HIS A 145 -10.48 -9.18 7.69
C HIS A 145 -9.64 -9.50 6.44
N LEU A 146 -9.18 -10.74 6.30
CA LEU A 146 -8.59 -11.21 5.04
C LEU A 146 -9.74 -11.55 4.09
N VAL A 147 -9.91 -10.74 3.06
CA VAL A 147 -11.05 -10.86 2.14
C VAL A 147 -10.69 -11.48 0.80
N MET A 148 -9.42 -11.39 0.38
CA MET A 148 -8.96 -12.01 -0.85
C MET A 148 -7.46 -12.29 -0.81
N GLN A 149 -7.03 -13.30 -1.56
CA GLN A 149 -5.61 -13.62 -1.81
C GLN A 149 -5.39 -13.91 -3.29
N GLY A 150 -4.18 -13.61 -3.75
CA GLY A 150 -3.70 -13.96 -5.07
C GLY A 150 -2.21 -14.30 -5.05
N ALA A 151 -1.69 -14.80 -6.15
CA ALA A 151 -0.25 -15.02 -6.30
C ALA A 151 0.53 -13.70 -6.25
N ASP A 152 1.77 -13.75 -5.75
CA ASP A 152 2.72 -12.64 -5.84
C ASP A 152 3.81 -13.02 -6.87
N PRO A 153 3.76 -12.43 -8.08
CA PRO A 153 4.70 -12.77 -9.16
C PRO A 153 6.05 -12.06 -9.04
N ILE A 154 6.22 -11.16 -8.07
CA ILE A 154 7.48 -10.43 -7.90
C ILE A 154 8.52 -11.39 -7.31
N PRO A 155 9.66 -11.64 -7.97
CA PRO A 155 10.69 -12.50 -7.43
C PRO A 155 11.43 -11.86 -6.24
N GLY A 156 12.31 -12.60 -5.59
CA GLY A 156 13.26 -12.05 -4.64
C GLY A 156 14.18 -11.01 -5.28
N VAL A 157 14.78 -10.13 -4.46
CA VAL A 157 15.60 -9.01 -4.95
C VAL A 157 16.73 -9.47 -5.86
N ALA A 158 17.36 -10.60 -5.56
CA ALA A 158 18.48 -11.15 -6.36
C ALA A 158 18.08 -11.49 -7.80
N ASP A 159 16.82 -11.82 -8.03
CA ASP A 159 16.29 -12.22 -9.33
C ASP A 159 15.38 -11.16 -9.96
N SER A 160 15.26 -10.02 -9.31
CA SER A 160 14.39 -8.92 -9.75
C SER A 160 15.07 -8.09 -10.84
N ILE A 161 14.35 -7.86 -11.93
CA ILE A 161 14.78 -7.00 -13.04
C ILE A 161 13.98 -5.69 -13.13
N GLY A 162 12.92 -5.50 -12.28
CA GLY A 162 12.01 -4.36 -12.21
C GLY A 162 12.07 -3.32 -13.35
N PRO A 163 11.16 -2.37 -13.42
CA PRO A 163 10.04 -2.17 -12.51
C PRO A 163 8.95 -3.22 -12.66
N TYR A 164 8.18 -3.37 -11.60
CA TYR A 164 6.92 -4.11 -11.61
C TYR A 164 5.80 -3.08 -11.58
N HIS A 165 5.01 -3.03 -12.65
CA HIS A 165 3.86 -2.14 -12.72
C HIS A 165 2.72 -2.69 -11.88
N ILE A 166 2.37 -2.01 -10.80
CA ILE A 166 1.33 -2.42 -9.87
C ILE A 166 0.09 -1.59 -10.11
N CYS A 167 -1.08 -2.21 -10.08
CA CYS A 167 -2.35 -1.56 -10.34
C CYS A 167 -3.43 -2.08 -9.39
N VAL A 168 -4.16 -1.15 -8.78
CA VAL A 168 -5.39 -1.39 -8.02
C VAL A 168 -6.51 -0.65 -8.72
N VAL A 169 -7.64 -1.32 -8.93
CA VAL A 169 -8.88 -0.69 -9.39
C VAL A 169 -9.95 -0.91 -8.34
N LYS A 170 -10.57 0.18 -7.89
CA LYS A 170 -11.78 0.14 -7.10
C LYS A 170 -12.89 0.79 -7.90
N SER A 171 -14.02 0.10 -8.05
CA SER A 171 -15.20 0.63 -8.71
C SER A 171 -16.47 0.11 -8.01
N GLY A 172 -17.16 1.00 -7.32
CA GLY A 172 -18.22 0.63 -6.41
C GLY A 172 -17.75 -0.39 -5.38
N ALA A 173 -18.40 -1.54 -5.34
CA ALA A 173 -18.02 -2.65 -4.47
C ALA A 173 -16.86 -3.51 -5.01
N ASP A 174 -16.49 -3.37 -6.27
CA ASP A 174 -15.49 -4.23 -6.91
C ASP A 174 -14.07 -3.71 -6.71
N VAL A 175 -13.15 -4.60 -6.36
CA VAL A 175 -11.71 -4.34 -6.21
C VAL A 175 -10.95 -5.34 -7.06
N GLN A 176 -10.06 -4.85 -7.91
CA GLN A 176 -9.14 -5.67 -8.69
C GLN A 176 -7.70 -5.28 -8.37
N PHE A 177 -6.83 -6.25 -8.33
CA PHE A 177 -5.39 -6.05 -8.12
C PHE A 177 -4.60 -6.81 -9.17
N GLY A 178 -3.58 -6.16 -9.69
CA GLY A 178 -2.71 -6.75 -10.71
C GLY A 178 -1.28 -6.24 -10.66
N ILE A 179 -0.39 -7.05 -11.23
CA ILE A 179 1.03 -6.74 -11.40
C ILE A 179 1.44 -7.12 -12.83
N ASN A 180 2.11 -6.22 -13.55
CA ASN A 180 2.56 -6.42 -14.93
C ASN A 180 1.44 -6.93 -15.87
N GLN A 181 0.26 -6.30 -15.78
CA GLN A 181 -0.94 -6.65 -16.56
C GLN A 181 -1.61 -8.00 -16.17
N LEU A 182 -1.02 -8.77 -15.26
CA LEU A 182 -1.66 -9.97 -14.71
C LEU A 182 -2.68 -9.55 -13.66
N THR A 183 -3.94 -9.89 -13.85
CA THR A 183 -4.95 -9.78 -12.79
C THR A 183 -4.71 -10.92 -11.79
N LEU A 184 -4.36 -10.56 -10.56
CA LEU A 184 -4.02 -11.52 -9.51
C LEU A 184 -5.24 -11.92 -8.71
N PHE A 185 -6.16 -10.99 -8.51
CA PHE A 185 -7.47 -11.26 -7.95
C PHE A 185 -8.50 -10.19 -8.32
N HIS A 186 -9.76 -10.57 -8.18
CA HIS A 186 -10.93 -9.71 -8.18
C HIS A 186 -11.76 -10.08 -6.95
N TRP A 187 -12.15 -9.08 -6.18
CA TRP A 187 -12.98 -9.21 -5.00
C TRP A 187 -14.14 -8.22 -5.05
N ARG A 188 -15.31 -8.65 -4.57
CA ARG A 188 -16.47 -7.79 -4.42
C ARG A 188 -16.82 -7.67 -2.94
N ASP A 189 -16.91 -6.42 -2.48
CA ASP A 189 -17.32 -6.10 -1.11
C ASP A 189 -18.81 -6.41 -0.95
N ASP A 190 -19.13 -7.38 -0.12
CA ASP A 190 -20.49 -7.81 0.22
C ASP A 190 -20.96 -7.28 1.59
N GLY A 191 -20.21 -6.34 2.15
CA GLY A 191 -20.55 -5.67 3.40
C GLY A 191 -20.00 -6.32 4.69
N ILE A 192 -19.02 -7.25 4.57
CA ILE A 192 -18.32 -7.82 5.73
C ILE A 192 -17.56 -6.74 6.49
#